data_8ce02e7dad1221159b45d8e1ac5cbbe1
#
_entry.id   8ce02e7dad1221159b45d8e1ac5cbbe1
#
_cell.length_a   1.000
_cell.length_b   1.000
_cell.length_c   1.000
_cell.angle_alpha   90.00
_cell.angle_beta   90.00
_cell.angle_gamma   90.00
#
_symmetry.space_group_name_H-M   'P 1'
#
loop_
_entity.id
_entity.type
_entity.pdbx_description
1 polymer ?
#
loop_
_entity_poly.entity_id
_entity_poly.type
_entity_poly.pdbx_seq_one_letter_code
_entity_poly.pdbx_strand_id
1 'polypeptide(L)'
;MSKNVLLVAILVIASVAAIAIGVLQLAPAAVAPTTGGSQQAALGPTPSIAEVRRISVGDLHGKLQGSNPPLVWDIRSAESYAQQHIPGARLVQIAEIPTLAQGLDQKQAIVTLCA
;
A
#
# COMPACT_ATOMS: atom_id res chain seq x y z
N MET A 1 15.05 58.54 -20.14
CA MET A 1 14.77 57.09 -19.85
C MET A 1 14.22 56.46 -21.11
N SER A 2 14.82 55.39 -21.59
CA SER A 2 14.37 54.65 -22.77
C SER A 2 13.01 54.01 -22.49
N LYS A 3 12.08 54.02 -23.47
CA LYS A 3 10.74 53.40 -23.36
C LYS A 3 10.80 51.96 -22.90
N ASN A 4 11.88 51.25 -23.21
CA ASN A 4 12.11 49.86 -22.81
C ASN A 4 12.40 49.72 -21.33
N VAL A 5 13.07 50.69 -20.69
CA VAL A 5 13.34 50.68 -19.24
C VAL A 5 12.05 50.87 -18.44
N LEU A 6 11.15 51.72 -18.96
CA LEU A 6 9.85 51.94 -18.33
C LEU A 6 8.96 50.70 -18.42
N LEU A 7 8.96 49.99 -19.55
CA LEU A 7 8.21 48.76 -19.73
C LEU A 7 8.69 47.59 -18.80
N VAL A 8 10.02 47.46 -18.67
CA VAL A 8 10.60 46.46 -17.77
C VAL A 8 10.26 46.76 -16.32
N ALA A 9 10.30 48.03 -15.93
CA ALA A 9 9.96 48.44 -14.56
C ALA A 9 8.47 48.13 -14.23
N ILE A 10 7.57 48.36 -15.15
CA ILE A 10 6.14 48.06 -14.97
C ILE A 10 5.91 46.52 -14.84
N LEU A 11 6.60 45.71 -15.65
CA LEU A 11 6.47 44.26 -15.61
C LEU A 11 6.99 43.68 -14.27
N VAL A 12 8.10 44.21 -13.73
CA VAL A 12 8.64 43.77 -12.45
C VAL A 12 7.70 44.13 -11.29
N ILE A 13 7.13 45.30 -11.30
CA ILE A 13 6.18 45.74 -10.26
C ILE A 13 4.91 44.89 -10.30
N ALA A 14 4.39 44.56 -11.49
CA ALA A 14 3.22 43.71 -11.62
C ALA A 14 3.44 42.27 -11.11
N SER A 15 4.66 41.74 -11.31
CA SER A 15 4.97 40.39 -10.83
C SER A 15 5.10 40.31 -9.29
N VAL A 16 5.64 41.37 -8.66
CA VAL A 16 5.76 41.42 -7.20
C VAL A 16 4.39 41.58 -6.53
N ALA A 17 3.48 42.36 -7.13
CA ALA A 17 2.13 42.49 -6.60
C ALA A 17 1.34 41.18 -6.66
N ALA A 18 1.53 40.38 -7.69
CA ALA A 18 0.85 39.07 -7.79
C ALA A 18 1.33 38.05 -6.71
N ILE A 19 2.59 38.11 -6.33
CA ILE A 19 3.12 37.24 -5.26
C ILE A 19 2.60 37.66 -3.88
N ALA A 20 2.44 38.96 -3.63
CA ALA A 20 1.93 39.47 -2.36
C ALA A 20 0.46 39.10 -2.09
N ILE A 21 -0.37 39.02 -3.14
CA ILE A 21 -1.78 38.63 -3.02
C ILE A 21 -1.94 37.11 -2.78
N GLY A 22 -1.01 36.29 -3.27
CA GLY A 22 -1.03 34.83 -3.10
C GLY A 22 -0.73 34.34 -1.69
N VAL A 23 -0.02 35.11 -0.88
CA VAL A 23 0.40 34.72 0.48
C VAL A 23 -0.67 35.00 1.54
N LEU A 24 -1.65 35.87 1.25
CA LEU A 24 -2.68 36.26 2.24
C LEU A 24 -3.88 35.28 2.27
N GLN A 25 -3.91 34.21 1.48
CA GLN A 25 -5.00 33.22 1.49
C GLN A 25 -4.63 31.89 2.14
N LEU A 26 -3.46 31.80 2.80
CA LEU A 26 -3.17 30.66 3.67
C LEU A 26 -3.71 30.93 5.07
N ALA A 27 -5.02 31.10 5.18
CA ALA A 27 -5.69 30.90 6.46
C ALA A 27 -5.47 29.43 6.85
N PRO A 28 -4.97 29.12 8.06
CA PRO A 28 -4.99 27.74 8.52
C PRO A 28 -6.45 27.31 8.54
N ALA A 29 -6.84 26.48 7.59
CA ALA A 29 -8.07 25.73 7.71
C ALA A 29 -7.98 25.01 9.06
N ALA A 30 -8.83 25.41 9.99
CA ALA A 30 -9.03 24.68 11.21
C ALA A 30 -9.23 23.22 10.79
N VAL A 31 -8.23 22.39 11.10
CA VAL A 31 -8.36 20.95 11.00
C VAL A 31 -9.42 20.60 12.02
N ALA A 32 -10.67 20.56 11.59
CA ALA A 32 -11.69 19.85 12.33
C ALA A 32 -11.11 18.45 12.57
N PRO A 33 -11.19 17.92 13.80
CA PRO A 33 -10.85 16.54 14.00
C PRO A 33 -11.82 15.73 13.13
N THR A 34 -11.37 15.37 11.94
CA THR A 34 -12.00 14.31 11.18
C THR A 34 -11.82 13.10 12.07
N THR A 35 -12.87 12.79 12.81
CA THR A 35 -13.06 11.47 13.36
C THR A 35 -12.95 10.57 12.14
N GLY A 36 -11.72 10.13 11.87
CA GLY A 36 -11.42 9.12 10.90
C GLY A 36 -12.17 7.88 11.35
N GLY A 37 -13.43 7.81 10.97
CA GLY A 37 -14.09 6.53 10.86
C GLY A 37 -13.19 5.72 9.91
N SER A 38 -12.34 4.90 10.49
CA SER A 38 -11.77 3.77 9.78
C SER A 38 -12.99 3.07 9.20
N GLN A 39 -13.25 3.30 7.91
CA GLN A 39 -14.06 2.39 7.13
C GLN A 39 -13.24 1.11 7.08
N GLN A 40 -13.29 0.41 8.18
CA GLN A 40 -13.05 -1.00 8.24
C GLN A 40 -14.09 -1.55 7.28
N ALA A 41 -13.67 -1.76 6.02
CA ALA A 41 -14.45 -2.53 5.08
C ALA A 41 -14.93 -3.73 5.90
N ALA A 42 -16.23 -3.91 5.98
CA ALA A 42 -16.84 -4.96 6.77
C ALA A 42 -16.29 -6.30 6.26
N LEU A 43 -15.13 -6.66 6.81
CA LEU A 43 -14.64 -8.01 6.73
C LEU A 43 -15.73 -8.80 7.45
N GLY A 44 -16.34 -9.73 6.72
CA GLY A 44 -17.29 -10.67 7.32
C GLY A 44 -16.71 -11.27 8.60
N PRO A 45 -17.50 -11.97 9.40
CA PRO A 45 -17.05 -12.51 10.68
C PRO A 45 -15.69 -13.19 10.49
N THR A 46 -14.69 -12.73 11.22
CA THR A 46 -13.35 -13.31 11.16
C THR A 46 -13.47 -14.78 11.56
N PRO A 47 -13.08 -15.72 10.68
CA PRO A 47 -13.16 -17.14 11.02
C PRO A 47 -12.31 -17.41 12.25
N SER A 48 -12.76 -18.30 13.12
CA SER A 48 -11.96 -18.74 14.26
C SER A 48 -10.71 -19.47 13.76
N ILE A 49 -9.63 -19.47 14.55
CA ILE A 49 -8.40 -20.19 14.20
C ILE A 49 -8.67 -21.68 13.92
N ALA A 50 -9.69 -22.25 14.55
CA ALA A 50 -10.12 -23.64 14.32
C ALA A 50 -10.69 -23.87 12.92
N GLU A 51 -11.24 -22.83 12.29
CA GLU A 51 -11.85 -22.90 10.95
C GLU A 51 -10.83 -22.69 9.83
N VAL A 52 -9.63 -22.20 10.14
CA VAL A 52 -8.57 -22.01 9.15
C VAL A 52 -8.05 -23.37 8.69
N ARG A 53 -8.24 -23.65 7.41
CA ARG A 53 -7.74 -24.89 6.80
C ARG A 53 -6.23 -24.91 6.80
N ARG A 54 -5.65 -25.99 7.28
CA ARG A 54 -4.21 -26.23 7.29
C ARG A 54 -3.85 -27.25 6.22
N ILE A 55 -2.66 -27.12 5.66
CA ILE A 55 -2.09 -28.08 4.72
C ILE A 55 -0.84 -28.70 5.35
N SER A 56 -0.62 -29.99 5.14
CA SER A 56 0.62 -30.63 5.55
C SER A 56 1.78 -30.24 4.64
N VAL A 57 3.01 -30.35 5.14
CA VAL A 57 4.22 -30.08 4.32
C VAL A 57 4.29 -30.99 3.11
N GLY A 58 3.95 -32.29 3.27
CA GLY A 58 3.94 -33.25 2.18
C GLY A 58 2.90 -32.92 1.09
N ASP A 59 1.69 -32.54 1.50
CA ASP A 59 0.65 -32.14 0.56
C ASP A 59 1.00 -30.85 -0.18
N LEU A 60 1.60 -29.89 0.52
CA LEU A 60 2.06 -28.66 -0.11
C LEU A 60 3.15 -28.96 -1.13
N HIS A 61 4.14 -29.79 -0.78
CA HIS A 61 5.19 -30.20 -1.70
C HIS A 61 4.62 -30.85 -2.96
N GLY A 62 3.67 -31.75 -2.83
CA GLY A 62 2.99 -32.38 -3.97
C GLY A 62 2.25 -31.36 -4.85
N LYS A 63 1.56 -30.38 -4.23
CA LYS A 63 0.86 -29.33 -4.97
C LYS A 63 1.79 -28.35 -5.69
N LEU A 64 2.95 -28.08 -5.16
CA LEU A 64 3.96 -27.20 -5.80
C LEU A 64 4.55 -27.82 -7.07
N GLN A 65 4.50 -29.14 -7.20
CA GLN A 65 4.95 -29.84 -8.41
C GLN A 65 3.83 -30.06 -9.45
N GLY A 66 2.62 -29.68 -9.12
CA GLY A 66 1.45 -29.80 -10.01
C GLY A 66 1.41 -28.75 -11.11
N SER A 67 0.46 -28.90 -12.02
CA SER A 67 0.24 -27.97 -13.14
C SER A 67 -0.32 -26.60 -12.73
N ASN A 68 -0.91 -26.49 -11.56
CA ASN A 68 -1.44 -25.22 -11.01
C ASN A 68 -0.99 -25.08 -9.54
N PRO A 69 0.27 -24.73 -9.30
CA PRO A 69 0.80 -24.63 -7.95
C PRO A 69 0.16 -23.45 -7.20
N PRO A 70 -0.08 -23.61 -5.89
CA PRO A 70 -0.50 -22.50 -5.05
C PRO A 70 0.60 -21.45 -4.92
N LEU A 71 0.21 -20.19 -4.73
CA LEU A 71 1.14 -19.15 -4.30
C LEU A 71 1.48 -19.38 -2.82
N VAL A 72 2.75 -19.36 -2.49
CA VAL A 72 3.21 -19.44 -1.10
C VAL A 72 3.64 -18.07 -0.62
N TRP A 73 2.94 -17.54 0.37
CA TRP A 73 3.25 -16.28 1.02
C TRP A 73 3.84 -16.54 2.41
N ASP A 74 5.07 -16.15 2.60
CA ASP A 74 5.70 -16.18 3.91
C ASP A 74 5.46 -14.84 4.60
N ILE A 75 4.65 -14.85 5.66
CA ILE A 75 4.29 -13.66 6.42
C ILE A 75 5.07 -13.54 7.73
N ARG A 76 6.13 -14.33 7.88
CA ARG A 76 7.06 -14.23 9.01
C ARG A 76 7.97 -13.00 8.88
N SER A 77 8.87 -12.81 9.81
CA SER A 77 9.87 -11.75 9.72
C SER A 77 10.84 -11.96 8.55
N ALA A 78 11.40 -10.87 8.04
CA ALA A 78 12.43 -10.93 7.00
C ALA A 78 13.65 -11.75 7.43
N GLU A 79 13.97 -11.72 8.71
CA GLU A 79 15.06 -12.51 9.28
C GLU A 79 14.77 -14.01 9.21
N SER A 80 13.57 -14.44 9.63
CA SER A 80 13.15 -15.85 9.54
C SER A 80 13.12 -16.34 8.10
N TYR A 81 12.65 -15.49 7.19
CA TYR A 81 12.64 -15.80 5.76
C TYR A 81 14.06 -15.97 5.21
N ALA A 82 14.99 -15.08 5.58
CA ALA A 82 16.39 -15.17 5.14
C ALA A 82 17.12 -16.41 5.65
N GLN A 83 16.79 -16.84 6.88
CA GLN A 83 17.38 -18.05 7.45
C GLN A 83 16.88 -19.31 6.73
N GLN A 84 15.60 -19.42 6.52
CA GLN A 84 14.98 -20.55 5.85
C GLN A 84 13.59 -20.22 5.33
N HIS A 85 13.31 -20.52 4.07
CA HIS A 85 11.99 -20.39 3.47
C HIS A 85 11.70 -21.53 2.48
N ILE A 86 10.44 -21.69 2.12
CA ILE A 86 10.01 -22.65 1.11
C ILE A 86 10.48 -22.15 -0.25
N PRO A 87 11.14 -22.98 -1.08
CA PRO A 87 11.52 -22.57 -2.44
C PRO A 87 10.33 -22.04 -3.23
N GLY A 88 10.48 -20.84 -3.79
CA GLY A 88 9.41 -20.15 -4.51
C GLY A 88 8.42 -19.38 -3.63
N ALA A 89 8.55 -19.42 -2.32
CA ALA A 89 7.76 -18.58 -1.43
C ALA A 89 8.17 -17.11 -1.57
N ARG A 90 7.18 -16.23 -1.48
CA ARG A 90 7.38 -14.77 -1.46
C ARG A 90 7.21 -14.25 -0.05
N LEU A 91 8.18 -13.48 0.43
CA LEU A 91 8.01 -12.71 1.65
C LEU A 91 6.96 -11.61 1.42
N VAL A 92 5.94 -11.57 2.24
CA VAL A 92 4.83 -10.62 2.14
C VAL A 92 4.57 -10.00 3.51
N GLN A 93 4.54 -8.69 3.58
CA GLN A 93 4.11 -7.99 4.77
C GLN A 93 2.58 -8.05 4.89
N ILE A 94 2.06 -8.24 6.10
CA ILE A 94 0.61 -8.34 6.34
C ILE A 94 -0.13 -7.12 5.79
N ALA A 95 0.45 -5.93 5.89
CA ALA A 95 -0.12 -4.69 5.38
C ALA A 95 -0.24 -4.66 3.84
N GLU A 96 0.54 -5.46 3.12
CA GLU A 96 0.51 -5.52 1.64
C GLU A 96 -0.55 -6.48 1.11
N ILE A 97 -1.02 -7.40 1.94
CA ILE A 97 -1.97 -8.46 1.54
C ILE A 97 -3.21 -7.91 0.82
N PRO A 98 -3.90 -6.87 1.32
CA PRO A 98 -5.08 -6.35 0.65
C PRO A 98 -4.81 -5.85 -0.77
N THR A 99 -3.66 -5.22 -0.99
CA THR A 99 -3.27 -4.73 -2.31
C THR A 99 -2.88 -5.87 -3.25
N LEU A 100 -2.10 -6.82 -2.76
CA LEU A 100 -1.68 -7.98 -3.54
C LEU A 100 -2.86 -8.86 -3.95
N ALA A 101 -3.84 -9.02 -3.06
CA ALA A 101 -5.02 -9.83 -3.32
C ALA A 101 -5.91 -9.27 -4.44
N GLN A 102 -5.94 -7.95 -4.63
CA GLN A 102 -6.75 -7.32 -5.69
C GLN A 102 -6.31 -7.72 -7.10
N GLY A 103 -5.05 -8.06 -7.29
CA GLY A 103 -4.48 -8.45 -8.59
C GLY A 103 -4.52 -9.96 -8.88
N LEU A 104 -5.07 -10.76 -7.98
CA LEU A 104 -5.08 -12.21 -8.11
C LEU A 104 -6.40 -12.74 -8.69
N ASP A 105 -6.30 -13.84 -9.42
CA ASP A 105 -7.50 -14.61 -9.80
C ASP A 105 -8.16 -15.15 -8.51
N GLN A 106 -9.48 -15.01 -8.40
CA GLN A 106 -10.25 -15.50 -7.25
C GLN A 106 -10.14 -17.03 -7.05
N LYS A 107 -9.75 -17.76 -8.09
CA LYS A 107 -9.52 -19.21 -8.02
C LYS A 107 -8.09 -19.58 -7.65
N GLN A 108 -7.19 -18.59 -7.57
CA GLN A 108 -5.80 -18.84 -7.22
C GLN A 108 -5.69 -19.28 -5.75
N ALA A 109 -5.19 -20.49 -5.55
CA ALA A 109 -4.92 -20.97 -4.20
C ALA A 109 -3.72 -20.24 -3.61
N ILE A 110 -3.85 -19.81 -2.35
CA ILE A 110 -2.78 -19.17 -1.59
C ILE A 110 -2.53 -19.99 -0.32
N VAL A 111 -1.29 -20.23 -0.01
CA VAL A 111 -0.86 -20.85 1.24
C VAL A 111 0.01 -19.86 1.98
N THR A 112 -0.36 -19.54 3.21
CA THR A 112 0.43 -18.64 4.07
C THR A 112 1.27 -19.45 5.05
N LEU A 113 2.56 -19.10 5.17
CA LEU A 113 3.45 -19.59 6.19
C LEU A 113 3.52 -18.56 7.32
N CYS A 114 3.06 -18.95 8.50
CA CYS A 114 3.17 -18.17 9.73
C CYS A 114 3.81 -19.05 10.82
N ALA A 115 4.54 -18.45 11.73
CA ALA A 115 5.12 -19.14 12.90
C ALA A 115 4.33 -18.76 14.14
#